data_a36317186ca28fcd0423ab0033838900
#
_entry.id   a36317186ca28fcd0423ab0033838900
#
_cell.length_a   1.000
_cell.length_b   1.000
_cell.length_c   1.000
_cell.angle_alpha   90.00
_cell.angle_beta   90.00
_cell.angle_gamma   90.00
#
_symmetry.space_group_name_H-M   'P 1'
#
loop_
_entity.id
_entity.type
_entity.pdbx_description
1 polymer ?
#
loop_
_entity_poly.entity_id
_entity_poly.type
_entity_poly.pdbx_seq_one_letter_code
_entity_poly.pdbx_strand_id
1 'polypeptide(L)'
;SYFIPKGDVLTLIKPRQHALFWADGEPRRGTFHTNFKLDATNANWIGLYDSGKKLLDQVIVPAGTLKANQSYARVSDAADQWEVKGGSEDKYVTPSTNNKTIDSNAKMEKFEEHDSVGIGMAISAMSVVFCGLILLYISFKIIGKISVNLSKRNAMKAKGITDKQEAKE
;
A
#
# COMPACT_ATOMS: atom_id res chain seq x y z
N SER A 1 -39.92 7.18 -7.90
CA SER A 1 -38.80 6.98 -8.84
C SER A 1 -38.09 8.30 -9.09
N TYR A 2 -36.78 8.25 -9.31
CA TYR A 2 -35.97 9.39 -9.66
C TYR A 2 -35.35 9.17 -11.04
N PHE A 3 -35.40 10.20 -11.89
CA PHE A 3 -34.82 10.17 -13.23
C PHE A 3 -33.46 10.85 -13.20
N ILE A 4 -32.39 10.12 -13.54
CA ILE A 4 -31.05 10.69 -13.67
C ILE A 4 -31.04 11.58 -14.93
N PRO A 5 -30.72 12.88 -14.82
CA PRO A 5 -30.76 13.79 -15.96
C PRO A 5 -29.76 13.38 -17.05
N LYS A 6 -30.18 13.42 -18.30
CA LYS A 6 -29.28 13.26 -19.45
C LYS A 6 -28.56 14.57 -19.72
N GLY A 7 -27.30 14.48 -20.09
CA GLY A 7 -26.49 15.65 -20.51
C GLY A 7 -25.66 16.28 -19.40
N ASP A 8 -25.80 15.85 -18.17
CA ASP A 8 -24.85 16.21 -17.12
C ASP A 8 -23.62 15.30 -17.22
N VAL A 9 -22.45 15.89 -17.43
CA VAL A 9 -21.16 15.17 -17.55
C VAL A 9 -20.88 14.35 -16.28
N LEU A 10 -21.34 14.81 -15.13
CA LEU A 10 -21.14 14.15 -13.84
C LEU A 10 -21.94 12.83 -13.71
N THR A 11 -23.01 12.68 -14.47
CA THR A 11 -23.82 11.44 -14.49
C THR A 11 -23.28 10.39 -15.47
N LEU A 12 -22.24 10.72 -16.24
CA LEU A 12 -21.55 9.77 -17.11
C LEU A 12 -20.55 8.93 -16.32
N ILE A 13 -20.93 7.71 -15.99
CA ILE A 13 -20.08 6.78 -15.24
C ILE A 13 -19.19 6.02 -16.23
N LYS A 14 -17.88 6.23 -16.16
CA LYS A 14 -16.90 5.49 -16.96
C LYS A 14 -16.69 4.09 -16.38
N PRO A 15 -16.15 3.14 -17.18
CA PRO A 15 -15.82 1.81 -16.67
C PRO A 15 -14.97 1.88 -15.40
N ARG A 16 -15.30 1.07 -14.40
CA ARG A 16 -14.67 1.02 -13.08
C ARG A 16 -14.80 2.30 -12.23
N GLN A 17 -15.73 3.18 -12.57
CA GLN A 17 -16.06 4.34 -11.76
C GLN A 17 -17.41 4.13 -11.03
N HIS A 18 -17.62 4.92 -9.98
CA HIS A 18 -18.79 4.87 -9.13
C HIS A 18 -19.43 6.25 -9.07
N ALA A 19 -20.76 6.28 -9.00
CA ALA A 19 -21.51 7.49 -8.71
C ALA A 19 -22.28 7.30 -7.41
N LEU A 20 -22.21 8.28 -6.51
CA LEU A 20 -22.92 8.27 -5.25
C LEU A 20 -24.21 9.07 -5.37
N PHE A 21 -25.33 8.47 -5.01
CA PHE A 21 -26.63 9.12 -4.94
C PHE A 21 -27.12 9.20 -3.50
N TRP A 22 -27.65 10.34 -3.13
CA TRP A 22 -28.19 10.62 -1.80
C TRP A 22 -29.70 10.44 -1.80
N ALA A 23 -30.19 9.44 -1.12
CA ALA A 23 -31.64 9.19 -0.97
C ALA A 23 -32.18 10.00 0.23
N ASP A 24 -32.09 11.32 0.15
CA ASP A 24 -32.47 12.27 1.22
C ASP A 24 -33.80 12.97 0.96
N GLY A 25 -34.42 12.77 -0.21
CA GLY A 25 -35.66 13.41 -0.61
C GLY A 25 -35.51 14.89 -0.93
N GLU A 26 -34.31 15.38 -1.19
CA GLU A 26 -33.99 16.79 -1.42
C GLU A 26 -33.38 17.05 -2.80
N PRO A 27 -34.12 16.85 -3.90
CA PRO A 27 -33.57 16.99 -5.26
C PRO A 27 -33.10 18.42 -5.58
N ARG A 28 -33.48 19.41 -4.78
CA ARG A 28 -33.02 20.81 -4.91
C ARG A 28 -31.53 20.98 -4.60
N ARG A 29 -30.93 20.02 -3.91
CA ARG A 29 -29.50 20.06 -3.56
C ARG A 29 -28.58 19.69 -4.72
N GLY A 30 -29.12 19.11 -5.79
CA GLY A 30 -28.35 18.80 -7.00
C GLY A 30 -28.71 17.45 -7.61
N THR A 31 -28.06 17.15 -8.73
CA THR A 31 -28.35 15.98 -9.58
C THR A 31 -28.21 14.64 -8.85
N PHE A 32 -27.39 14.55 -7.82
CA PHE A 32 -27.17 13.30 -7.09
C PHE A 32 -28.10 13.14 -5.87
N HIS A 33 -29.00 14.09 -5.61
CA HIS A 33 -29.97 14.01 -4.54
C HIS A 33 -31.32 13.55 -5.08
N THR A 34 -31.80 12.42 -4.59
CA THR A 34 -33.04 11.82 -5.11
C THR A 34 -34.29 12.47 -4.48
N ASN A 35 -35.43 12.29 -5.11
CA ASN A 35 -36.72 12.76 -4.61
C ASN A 35 -37.41 11.78 -3.66
N PHE A 36 -36.71 10.77 -3.18
CA PHE A 36 -37.21 9.77 -2.23
C PHE A 36 -36.21 9.54 -1.12
N LYS A 37 -36.69 8.97 -0.01
CA LYS A 37 -35.85 8.52 1.13
C LYS A 37 -35.89 7.01 1.24
N LEU A 38 -34.84 6.43 1.75
CA LEU A 38 -34.81 5.04 2.20
C LEU A 38 -35.26 4.97 3.66
N ASP A 39 -36.00 3.92 4.00
CA ASP A 39 -36.50 3.70 5.35
C ASP A 39 -35.46 2.88 6.14
N ALA A 40 -35.05 3.38 7.30
CA ALA A 40 -34.08 2.70 8.15
C ALA A 40 -34.69 1.49 8.89
N THR A 41 -36.01 1.45 9.04
CA THR A 41 -36.71 0.44 9.86
C THR A 41 -37.35 -0.66 9.02
N ASN A 42 -37.83 -0.33 7.82
CA ASN A 42 -38.52 -1.24 6.93
C ASN A 42 -37.61 -1.76 5.82
N ALA A 43 -38.05 -2.82 5.17
CA ALA A 43 -37.35 -3.31 3.98
C ALA A 43 -37.41 -2.29 2.84
N ASN A 44 -36.29 -2.11 2.14
CA ASN A 44 -36.20 -1.25 0.98
C ASN A 44 -35.95 -2.07 -0.27
N TRP A 45 -36.75 -1.80 -1.31
CA TRP A 45 -36.46 -2.29 -2.64
C TRP A 45 -35.87 -1.17 -3.48
N ILE A 46 -34.76 -1.41 -4.12
CA ILE A 46 -34.04 -0.45 -4.95
C ILE A 46 -33.81 -1.11 -6.31
N GLY A 47 -34.31 -0.51 -7.37
CA GLY A 47 -34.15 -0.98 -8.74
C GLY A 47 -33.51 0.07 -9.63
N LEU A 48 -32.60 -0.35 -10.47
CA LEU A 48 -32.00 0.45 -11.52
C LEU A 48 -32.64 0.09 -12.87
N TYR A 49 -33.12 1.08 -13.58
CA TYR A 49 -33.76 0.91 -14.88
C TYR A 49 -33.03 1.68 -15.96
N ASP A 50 -33.05 1.16 -17.17
CA ASP A 50 -32.65 1.90 -18.37
C ASP A 50 -33.69 2.91 -18.83
N SER A 51 -33.37 3.67 -19.87
CA SER A 51 -34.29 4.63 -20.47
C SER A 51 -35.54 3.99 -21.12
N GLY A 52 -35.45 2.72 -21.45
CA GLY A 52 -36.59 1.90 -21.98
C GLY A 52 -37.44 1.28 -20.89
N LYS A 53 -37.22 1.61 -19.62
CA LYS A 53 -37.88 1.03 -18.43
C LYS A 53 -37.59 -0.47 -18.23
N LYS A 54 -36.52 -0.98 -18.80
CA LYS A 54 -36.05 -2.33 -18.53
C LYS A 54 -35.25 -2.33 -17.23
N LEU A 55 -35.56 -3.26 -16.33
CA LEU A 55 -34.80 -3.45 -15.09
C LEU A 55 -33.40 -3.97 -15.42
N LEU A 56 -32.38 -3.24 -14.99
CA LEU A 56 -30.97 -3.59 -15.16
C LEU A 56 -30.41 -4.31 -13.94
N ASP A 57 -30.74 -3.80 -12.75
CA ASP A 57 -30.26 -4.36 -11.47
C ASP A 57 -31.26 -4.02 -10.36
N GLN A 58 -31.29 -4.85 -9.31
CA GLN A 58 -32.11 -4.62 -8.15
C GLN A 58 -31.50 -5.19 -6.88
N VAL A 59 -31.89 -4.61 -5.77
CA VAL A 59 -31.54 -5.11 -4.44
C VAL A 59 -32.70 -4.91 -3.48
N ILE A 60 -32.88 -5.89 -2.60
CA ILE A 60 -33.80 -5.79 -1.47
C ILE A 60 -32.93 -5.74 -0.20
N VAL A 61 -32.99 -4.63 0.50
CA VAL A 61 -32.36 -4.49 1.81
C VAL A 61 -33.37 -4.91 2.87
N PRO A 62 -33.19 -6.01 3.58
CA PRO A 62 -34.15 -6.48 4.58
C PRO A 62 -34.29 -5.49 5.73
N ALA A 63 -35.45 -5.46 6.35
CA ALA A 63 -35.73 -4.63 7.53
C ALA A 63 -34.79 -4.97 8.69
N GLY A 64 -34.27 -3.95 9.38
CA GLY A 64 -33.45 -4.13 10.57
C GLY A 64 -32.07 -4.78 10.34
N THR A 65 -31.66 -4.93 9.08
CA THR A 65 -30.38 -5.57 8.74
C THR A 65 -29.17 -4.67 9.05
N LEU A 66 -29.34 -3.37 8.90
CA LEU A 66 -28.24 -2.40 9.01
C LEU A 66 -28.28 -1.69 10.37
N LYS A 67 -27.12 -1.57 10.98
CA LYS A 67 -26.85 -0.69 12.13
C LYS A 67 -26.17 0.60 11.65
N ALA A 68 -25.99 1.54 12.55
CA ALA A 68 -25.21 2.76 12.26
C ALA A 68 -23.82 2.39 11.74
N ASN A 69 -23.36 3.13 10.73
CA ASN A 69 -22.06 2.92 10.07
C ASN A 69 -21.89 1.57 9.37
N GLN A 70 -22.99 0.93 9.00
CA GLN A 70 -22.98 -0.28 8.15
C GLN A 70 -23.55 0.00 6.77
N SER A 71 -23.15 -0.78 5.79
CA SER A 71 -23.70 -0.79 4.43
C SER A 71 -24.12 -2.18 4.00
N TYR A 72 -25.13 -2.24 3.14
CA TYR A 72 -25.51 -3.45 2.42
C TYR A 72 -24.89 -3.40 1.03
N ALA A 73 -23.92 -4.23 0.79
CA ALA A 73 -23.11 -4.16 -0.42
C ALA A 73 -22.88 -5.54 -1.03
N ARG A 74 -22.55 -5.58 -2.30
CA ARG A 74 -22.11 -6.83 -2.94
C ARG A 74 -20.79 -7.28 -2.33
N VAL A 75 -20.58 -8.58 -2.26
CA VAL A 75 -19.32 -9.18 -1.73
C VAL A 75 -18.11 -8.66 -2.52
N SER A 76 -18.25 -8.57 -3.83
CA SER A 76 -17.31 -7.92 -4.74
C SER A 76 -18.06 -7.23 -5.85
N ASP A 77 -17.43 -6.36 -6.64
CA ASP A 77 -18.05 -5.69 -7.75
C ASP A 77 -18.63 -6.71 -8.74
N ALA A 78 -19.87 -6.49 -9.15
CA ALA A 78 -20.66 -7.35 -10.03
C ALA A 78 -21.00 -8.77 -9.48
N ALA A 79 -20.71 -9.09 -8.23
CA ALA A 79 -21.14 -10.34 -7.62
C ALA A 79 -22.67 -10.33 -7.36
N ASP A 80 -23.30 -11.50 -7.46
CA ASP A 80 -24.73 -11.64 -7.16
C ASP A 80 -25.04 -11.66 -5.66
N GLN A 81 -24.06 -11.97 -4.85
CA GLN A 81 -24.21 -12.08 -3.39
C GLN A 81 -24.05 -10.73 -2.71
N TRP A 82 -24.90 -10.49 -1.71
CA TRP A 82 -24.94 -9.29 -0.91
C TRP A 82 -24.61 -9.60 0.54
N GLU A 83 -23.90 -8.71 1.21
CA GLU A 83 -23.53 -8.83 2.60
C GLU A 83 -23.58 -7.48 3.32
N VAL A 84 -23.65 -7.54 4.64
CA VAL A 84 -23.49 -6.36 5.51
C VAL A 84 -22.01 -6.09 5.68
N LYS A 85 -21.56 -4.89 5.34
CA LYS A 85 -20.19 -4.39 5.57
C LYS A 85 -20.20 -3.34 6.66
N GLY A 86 -19.12 -3.29 7.43
CA GLY A 86 -18.96 -2.45 8.61
C GLY A 86 -19.17 -3.23 9.91
N GLY A 87 -18.40 -2.85 10.94
CA GLY A 87 -18.47 -3.47 12.27
C GLY A 87 -17.57 -4.69 12.48
N SER A 88 -16.76 -5.07 11.50
CA SER A 88 -15.68 -6.04 11.64
C SER A 88 -14.44 -5.57 10.90
N GLU A 89 -13.26 -6.03 11.31
CA GLU A 89 -11.97 -5.59 10.77
C GLU A 89 -11.78 -5.96 9.29
N ASP A 90 -12.46 -7.02 8.82
CA ASP A 90 -12.30 -7.51 7.45
C ASP A 90 -13.37 -7.01 6.47
N LYS A 91 -14.38 -6.28 6.95
CA LYS A 91 -15.53 -5.84 6.16
C LYS A 91 -15.78 -4.35 6.30
N TYR A 92 -14.96 -3.57 5.64
CA TYR A 92 -15.10 -2.11 5.65
C TYR A 92 -16.22 -1.63 4.74
N VAL A 93 -16.83 -0.52 5.12
CA VAL A 93 -17.75 0.22 4.27
C VAL A 93 -16.96 0.92 3.17
N THR A 94 -17.36 0.78 1.92
CA THR A 94 -16.63 1.27 0.74
C THR A 94 -17.43 2.28 -0.07
N PRO A 95 -17.77 3.46 0.46
CA PRO A 95 -18.55 4.45 -0.27
C PRO A 95 -17.76 5.01 -1.45
N SER A 96 -18.38 5.00 -2.63
CA SER A 96 -17.81 5.53 -3.89
C SER A 96 -16.50 4.86 -4.34
N THR A 97 -16.23 3.64 -3.91
CA THR A 97 -15.05 2.87 -4.30
C THR A 97 -15.39 1.40 -4.53
N ASN A 98 -14.45 0.62 -5.01
CA ASN A 98 -14.65 -0.80 -5.25
C ASN A 98 -14.98 -1.56 -3.97
N ASN A 99 -15.81 -2.61 -4.09
CA ASN A 99 -16.18 -3.49 -2.98
C ASN A 99 -15.05 -4.44 -2.56
N LYS A 100 -13.84 -3.95 -2.54
CA LYS A 100 -12.69 -4.63 -1.95
C LYS A 100 -12.42 -4.06 -0.56
N THR A 101 -12.00 -4.92 0.34
CA THR A 101 -11.46 -4.51 1.63
C THR A 101 -10.24 -3.62 1.37
N ILE A 102 -10.24 -2.41 1.90
CA ILE A 102 -9.33 -1.33 1.50
C ILE A 102 -7.88 -1.64 1.84
N ASP A 103 -7.64 -2.45 2.83
CA ASP A 103 -6.29 -2.79 3.28
C ASP A 103 -5.58 -3.85 2.45
N SER A 104 -6.23 -4.45 1.48
CA SER A 104 -5.52 -5.00 0.35
C SER A 104 -5.05 -3.85 -0.55
N ASN A 105 -4.14 -3.03 -0.06
CA ASN A 105 -3.28 -2.26 -0.93
C ASN A 105 -2.64 -3.27 -1.87
N ALA A 106 -3.13 -3.38 -3.10
CA ALA A 106 -2.55 -4.27 -4.10
C ALA A 106 -1.05 -3.94 -4.35
N LYS A 107 -0.61 -2.77 -3.89
CA LYS A 107 0.80 -2.42 -3.75
C LYS A 107 1.44 -3.07 -2.52
N MET A 108 0.79 -3.10 -1.36
CA MET A 108 1.35 -3.74 -0.16
C MET A 108 1.34 -5.26 -0.30
N GLU A 109 0.28 -5.85 -0.84
CA GLU A 109 0.21 -7.28 -1.12
C GLU A 109 1.27 -7.72 -2.14
N LYS A 110 1.53 -6.90 -3.18
CA LYS A 110 2.68 -7.09 -4.08
C LYS A 110 4.03 -6.83 -3.41
N PHE A 111 4.10 -5.95 -2.43
CA PHE A 111 5.32 -5.75 -1.65
C PHE A 111 5.53 -6.90 -0.68
N GLU A 112 4.51 -7.41 -0.02
CA GLU A 112 4.59 -8.53 0.91
C GLU A 112 4.92 -9.85 0.18
N GLU A 113 4.33 -10.10 -0.99
CA GLU A 113 4.64 -11.24 -1.84
C GLU A 113 6.03 -11.16 -2.49
N HIS A 114 6.58 -9.95 -2.66
CA HIS A 114 7.92 -9.69 -3.17
C HIS A 114 8.96 -9.31 -2.10
N ASP A 115 8.59 -9.26 -0.83
CA ASP A 115 9.46 -8.79 0.25
C ASP A 115 10.51 -9.82 0.67
N SER A 116 10.46 -11.03 0.16
CA SER A 116 11.63 -11.92 0.12
C SER A 116 12.82 -11.27 -0.61
N VAL A 117 12.55 -10.31 -1.51
CA VAL A 117 13.55 -9.50 -2.21
C VAL A 117 14.06 -8.35 -1.31
N GLY A 118 13.23 -7.77 -0.44
CA GLY A 118 13.61 -6.69 0.48
C GLY A 118 14.63 -7.16 1.53
N ILE A 119 14.40 -8.31 2.14
CA ILE A 119 15.38 -8.95 3.05
C ILE A 119 16.66 -9.30 2.29
N GLY A 120 16.55 -9.82 1.07
CA GLY A 120 17.70 -10.10 0.21
C GLY A 120 18.52 -8.86 -0.12
N MET A 121 17.87 -7.73 -0.44
CA MET A 121 18.54 -6.46 -0.65
C MET A 121 19.23 -5.92 0.63
N ALA A 122 18.59 -6.02 1.78
CA ALA A 122 19.18 -5.60 3.04
C ALA A 122 20.42 -6.43 3.40
N ILE A 123 20.36 -7.75 3.23
CA ILE A 123 21.49 -8.66 3.47
C ILE A 123 22.63 -8.37 2.48
N SER A 124 22.32 -8.16 1.20
CA SER A 124 23.34 -7.87 0.19
C SER A 124 24.02 -6.52 0.44
N ALA A 125 23.28 -5.47 0.79
CA ALA A 125 23.83 -4.17 1.14
C ALA A 125 24.74 -4.24 2.38
N MET A 126 24.32 -4.95 3.45
CA MET A 126 25.14 -5.21 4.62
C MET A 126 26.42 -5.98 4.26
N SER A 127 26.30 -7.00 3.44
CA SER A 127 27.44 -7.83 3.02
C SER A 127 28.51 -7.03 2.29
N VAL A 128 28.11 -6.12 1.41
CA VAL A 128 29.05 -5.22 0.70
C VAL A 128 29.80 -4.32 1.67
N VAL A 129 29.12 -3.74 2.66
CA VAL A 129 29.75 -2.90 3.68
C VAL A 129 30.75 -3.70 4.55
N PHE A 130 30.33 -4.90 4.99
CA PHE A 130 31.23 -5.77 5.78
C PHE A 130 32.45 -6.22 4.98
N CYS A 131 32.29 -6.59 3.71
CA CYS A 131 33.39 -6.91 2.82
C CYS A 131 34.37 -5.72 2.67
N GLY A 132 33.86 -4.50 2.53
CA GLY A 132 34.67 -3.29 2.48
C GLY A 132 35.49 -3.07 3.76
N LEU A 133 34.87 -3.24 4.92
CA LEU A 133 35.51 -3.12 6.22
C LEU A 133 36.61 -4.19 6.43
N ILE A 134 36.35 -5.43 6.03
CA ILE A 134 37.32 -6.52 6.09
C ILE A 134 38.55 -6.23 5.20
N LEU A 135 38.32 -5.75 3.97
CA LEU A 135 39.41 -5.37 3.06
C LEU A 135 40.24 -4.22 3.62
N LEU A 136 39.63 -3.21 4.21
CA LEU A 136 40.35 -2.12 4.90
C LEU A 136 41.14 -2.64 6.08
N TYR A 137 40.56 -3.49 6.90
CA TYR A 137 41.28 -4.09 8.04
C TYR A 137 42.51 -4.89 7.59
N ILE A 138 42.38 -5.71 6.57
CA ILE A 138 43.49 -6.48 5.99
C ILE A 138 44.57 -5.55 5.46
N SER A 139 44.19 -4.50 4.72
CA SER A 139 45.11 -3.51 4.17
C SER A 139 45.90 -2.80 5.26
N PHE A 140 45.22 -2.32 6.29
CA PHE A 140 45.96 -1.69 7.44
C PHE A 140 46.86 -2.67 8.19
N LYS A 141 46.44 -3.91 8.33
CA LYS A 141 47.25 -4.94 8.97
C LYS A 141 48.52 -5.24 8.16
N ILE A 142 48.43 -5.28 6.83
CA ILE A 142 49.57 -5.49 5.93
C ILE A 142 50.51 -4.28 5.98
N ILE A 143 49.96 -3.06 5.84
CA ILE A 143 50.74 -1.82 5.90
C ILE A 143 51.46 -1.68 7.26
N GLY A 144 50.77 -1.98 8.36
CA GLY A 144 51.32 -1.96 9.69
C GLY A 144 52.50 -2.94 9.85
N LYS A 145 52.38 -4.19 9.35
CA LYS A 145 53.48 -5.15 9.35
C LYS A 145 54.68 -4.69 8.51
N ILE A 146 54.41 -4.13 7.34
CA ILE A 146 55.47 -3.62 6.45
C ILE A 146 56.19 -2.44 7.11
N SER A 147 55.45 -1.49 7.68
CA SER A 147 55.98 -0.32 8.35
C SER A 147 56.87 -0.69 9.55
N VAL A 148 56.38 -1.60 10.40
CA VAL A 148 57.19 -2.09 11.55
C VAL A 148 58.46 -2.82 11.08
N ASN A 149 58.38 -3.64 10.06
CA ASN A 149 59.53 -4.33 9.51
C ASN A 149 60.55 -3.37 8.87
N LEU A 150 60.06 -2.35 8.17
CA LEU A 150 60.90 -1.31 7.57
C LEU A 150 61.63 -0.50 8.67
N SER A 151 60.87 -0.11 9.70
CA SER A 151 61.42 0.62 10.85
C SER A 151 62.48 -0.19 11.57
N LYS A 152 62.29 -1.49 11.82
CA LYS A 152 63.31 -2.39 12.42
C LYS A 152 64.55 -2.52 11.53
N ARG A 153 64.34 -2.66 10.20
CA ARG A 153 65.52 -2.75 9.28
C ARG A 153 66.25 -1.46 9.20
N ASN A 154 65.60 -0.30 9.24
CA ASN A 154 66.29 1.00 9.29
C ASN A 154 67.03 1.23 10.61
N ALA A 155 66.42 0.84 11.74
CA ALA A 155 67.09 0.90 13.04
C ALA A 155 68.30 -0.02 13.12
N MET A 156 68.26 -1.25 12.56
CA MET A 156 69.45 -2.15 12.51
C MET A 156 70.51 -1.60 11.58
N LYS A 157 70.13 -0.98 10.44
CA LYS A 157 71.13 -0.33 9.56
C LYS A 157 71.78 0.87 10.23
N ALA A 158 71.07 1.67 10.99
CA ALA A 158 71.63 2.80 11.75
C ALA A 158 72.63 2.31 12.86
N LYS A 159 72.26 1.25 13.60
CA LYS A 159 73.17 0.64 14.57
C LYS A 159 74.44 0.07 13.92
N GLY A 160 74.30 -0.64 12.77
CA GLY A 160 75.46 -1.18 12.08
C GLY A 160 76.36 -0.13 11.46
N ILE A 161 75.88 1.09 11.22
CA ILE A 161 76.71 2.23 10.82
C ILE A 161 77.42 2.80 12.04
N THR A 162 76.76 2.86 13.20
CA THR A 162 77.33 3.34 14.43
C THR A 162 78.53 2.41 14.91
N ASP A 163 78.25 1.09 14.87
CA ASP A 163 79.34 0.10 15.25
C ASP A 163 80.54 0.11 14.30
N LYS A 164 80.34 0.51 13.02
CA LYS A 164 81.47 0.65 12.07
C LYS A 164 82.24 1.96 12.23
N GLN A 165 81.67 2.99 12.82
CA GLN A 165 82.32 4.24 13.13
C GLN A 165 83.12 4.11 14.42
N GLU A 166 82.60 3.44 15.45
CA GLU A 166 83.36 3.17 16.70
C GLU A 166 84.52 2.21 16.50
N ALA A 167 84.46 1.32 15.49
CA ALA A 167 85.54 0.41 15.19
C ALA A 167 86.70 1.06 14.37
N LYS A 168 86.59 2.36 14.03
CA LYS A 168 87.60 3.12 13.26
C LYS A 168 88.33 4.22 14.10
N GLU A 169 87.91 4.46 15.32
CA GLU A 169 88.59 5.28 16.29
C GLU A 169 89.42 4.35 17.23
#